data_4fcd7cf8b3af13c8d229abbcf29341e9
#
_entry.id   4fcd7cf8b3af13c8d229abbcf29341e9
#
_cell.length_a   1.000
_cell.length_b   1.000
_cell.length_c   1.000
_cell.angle_alpha   90.00
_cell.angle_beta   90.00
_cell.angle_gamma   90.00
#
_symmetry.space_group_name_H-M   'P 1'
#
loop_
_entity.id
_entity.type
_entity.pdbx_description
1 polymer ?
#
loop_
_entity_poly.entity_id
_entity_poly.type
_entity_poly.pdbx_seq_one_letter_code
_entity_poly.pdbx_strand_id
1 'polypeptide(L)'
;MRKTLSLLITLFFALSFSCSDKTDRNVQVVDFDEFYSKIDLSSDDTYVINFWATWCSPCVKELPYFESVNKEYADKNVKVMLVSLDFPSQIESKLKPYLKKNNIKSNVILLDDSKMNKWVPRVSEKWDGGIPATLIVNSSNYNFYPNPFEKEELVTEILKVIN
;
A
#
# COMPACT_ATOMS: atom_id res chain seq x y z
N MET A 1 31.11 71.21 -2.44
CA MET A 1 30.19 70.38 -3.21
C MET A 1 30.53 68.91 -2.90
N ARG A 2 29.85 68.27 -1.93
CA ARG A 2 30.10 66.89 -1.51
C ARG A 2 28.98 66.01 -2.07
N LYS A 3 29.32 65.08 -2.98
CA LYS A 3 28.39 64.09 -3.52
C LYS A 3 28.35 62.90 -2.56
N THR A 4 27.24 62.72 -1.88
CA THR A 4 26.97 61.52 -1.07
C THR A 4 26.51 60.38 -1.95
N LEU A 5 27.35 59.35 -2.06
CA LEU A 5 27.04 58.09 -2.75
C LEU A 5 26.22 57.22 -1.82
N SER A 6 24.93 57.12 -2.13
CA SER A 6 24.00 56.24 -1.38
C SER A 6 24.18 54.80 -1.87
N LEU A 7 24.71 53.91 -1.00
CA LEU A 7 24.90 52.52 -1.26
C LEU A 7 23.61 51.77 -0.87
N LEU A 8 22.79 51.43 -1.87
CA LEU A 8 21.59 50.57 -1.68
C LEU A 8 22.06 49.11 -1.57
N ILE A 9 22.13 48.60 -0.34
CA ILE A 9 22.32 47.18 -0.06
C ILE A 9 20.96 46.53 -0.21
N THR A 10 20.74 45.86 -1.35
CA THR A 10 19.59 44.95 -1.53
C THR A 10 19.89 43.64 -0.85
N LEU A 11 19.26 43.45 0.32
CA LEU A 11 19.29 42.20 1.09
C LEU A 11 18.44 41.16 0.37
N PHE A 12 19.08 40.26 -0.38
CA PHE A 12 18.43 39.10 -1.03
C PHE A 12 18.15 38.07 0.04
N PHE A 13 16.94 38.08 0.56
CA PHE A 13 16.45 37.07 1.50
C PHE A 13 16.13 35.79 0.70
N ALA A 14 17.11 34.91 0.59
CA ALA A 14 16.92 33.57 0.01
C ALA A 14 15.99 32.77 0.95
N LEU A 15 14.70 32.71 0.62
CA LEU A 15 13.76 31.76 1.20
C LEU A 15 14.20 30.34 0.83
N SER A 16 14.99 29.74 1.71
CA SER A 16 15.27 28.30 1.65
C SER A 16 13.94 27.57 1.91
N PHE A 17 13.25 27.20 0.86
CA PHE A 17 12.15 26.25 0.92
C PHE A 17 12.74 24.90 1.35
N SER A 18 12.81 24.67 2.66
CA SER A 18 13.08 23.35 3.21
C SER A 18 11.89 22.47 2.86
N CYS A 19 12.02 21.73 1.77
CA CYS A 19 11.11 20.66 1.44
C CYS A 19 11.30 19.60 2.53
N SER A 20 10.48 19.68 3.60
CA SER A 20 10.39 18.63 4.60
C SER A 20 9.82 17.41 3.89
N ASP A 21 10.69 16.46 3.57
CA ASP A 21 10.33 15.16 3.03
C ASP A 21 9.55 14.41 4.13
N LYS A 22 8.22 14.64 4.19
CA LYS A 22 7.29 13.94 5.08
C LYS A 22 7.07 12.50 4.58
N THR A 23 8.13 11.72 4.45
CA THR A 23 8.05 10.31 4.10
C THR A 23 8.31 9.40 5.31
N ASP A 24 7.97 9.85 6.51
CA ASP A 24 7.78 8.93 7.62
C ASP A 24 6.37 8.35 7.52
N ARG A 25 6.22 7.30 6.71
CA ARG A 25 4.98 6.58 6.54
C ARG A 25 4.68 5.81 7.81
N ASN A 26 3.63 6.22 8.53
CA ASN A 26 3.14 5.47 9.68
C ASN A 26 2.44 4.20 9.18
N VAL A 27 3.12 3.05 9.28
CA VAL A 27 2.53 1.74 9.00
C VAL A 27 1.70 1.34 10.23
N GLN A 28 0.39 1.21 10.04
CA GLN A 28 -0.50 0.73 11.10
C GLN A 28 -0.25 -0.76 11.36
N VAL A 29 -0.11 -1.13 12.64
CA VAL A 29 -0.06 -2.52 13.09
C VAL A 29 -1.43 -2.86 13.64
N VAL A 30 -2.07 -3.88 13.10
CA VAL A 30 -3.44 -4.25 13.43
C VAL A 30 -3.56 -5.76 13.57
N ASP A 31 -4.55 -6.23 14.34
CA ASP A 31 -4.99 -7.63 14.28
C ASP A 31 -5.94 -7.85 13.08
N PHE A 32 -6.38 -9.10 12.89
CA PHE A 32 -7.23 -9.43 11.76
C PHE A 32 -8.61 -8.77 11.83
N ASP A 33 -9.21 -8.64 13.00
CA ASP A 33 -10.55 -8.06 13.13
C ASP A 33 -10.50 -6.55 12.85
N GLU A 34 -9.47 -5.85 13.32
CA GLU A 34 -9.25 -4.44 12.98
C GLU A 34 -8.96 -4.26 11.48
N PHE A 35 -8.11 -5.12 10.89
CA PHE A 35 -7.87 -5.10 9.44
C PHE A 35 -9.18 -5.29 8.66
N TYR A 36 -9.95 -6.33 9.00
CA TYR A 36 -11.17 -6.67 8.26
C TYR A 36 -12.24 -5.57 8.38
N SER A 37 -12.30 -4.86 9.49
CA SER A 37 -13.21 -3.73 9.71
C SER A 37 -12.95 -2.52 8.79
N LYS A 38 -11.77 -2.46 8.16
CA LYS A 38 -11.41 -1.39 7.18
C LYS A 38 -11.96 -1.64 5.78
N ILE A 39 -12.55 -2.82 5.55
CA ILE A 39 -13.17 -3.20 4.28
C ILE A 39 -14.66 -2.88 4.35
N ASP A 40 -15.05 -1.77 3.74
CA ASP A 40 -16.47 -1.37 3.70
C ASP A 40 -17.15 -1.94 2.45
N LEU A 41 -17.78 -3.10 2.62
CA LEU A 41 -18.54 -3.76 1.54
C LEU A 41 -19.91 -3.11 1.28
N SER A 42 -20.30 -2.08 2.01
CA SER A 42 -21.52 -1.30 1.75
C SER A 42 -21.28 -0.13 0.78
N SER A 43 -20.02 0.20 0.54
CA SER A 43 -19.60 1.22 -0.44
C SER A 43 -19.53 0.65 -1.87
N ASP A 44 -19.39 1.55 -2.86
CA ASP A 44 -19.15 1.17 -4.25
C ASP A 44 -17.67 0.82 -4.52
N ASP A 45 -16.86 0.71 -3.46
CA ASP A 45 -15.43 0.45 -3.59
C ASP A 45 -15.15 -1.03 -3.92
N THR A 46 -14.18 -1.24 -4.79
CA THR A 46 -13.56 -2.54 -5.01
C THR A 46 -12.20 -2.56 -4.35
N TYR A 47 -12.03 -3.43 -3.36
CA TYR A 47 -10.77 -3.63 -2.66
C TYR A 47 -9.94 -4.69 -3.36
N VAL A 48 -8.68 -4.34 -3.66
CA VAL A 48 -7.64 -5.26 -4.14
C VAL A 48 -6.63 -5.42 -3.01
N ILE A 49 -6.75 -6.51 -2.28
CA ILE A 49 -6.02 -6.77 -1.04
C ILE A 49 -4.96 -7.82 -1.33
N ASN A 50 -3.67 -7.43 -1.22
CA ASN A 50 -2.56 -8.36 -1.43
C ASN A 50 -1.85 -8.64 -0.11
N PHE A 51 -1.77 -9.92 0.26
CA PHE A 51 -1.01 -10.41 1.41
C PHE A 51 0.42 -10.73 0.96
N TRP A 52 1.39 -10.06 1.57
CA TRP A 52 2.79 -10.08 1.16
C TRP A 52 3.77 -9.91 2.32
N ALA A 53 5.06 -10.04 2.05
CA ALA A 53 6.11 -9.65 2.99
C ALA A 53 7.40 -9.26 2.27
N THR A 54 8.26 -8.49 2.91
CA THR A 54 9.55 -8.04 2.33
C THR A 54 10.52 -9.19 2.05
N TRP A 55 10.38 -10.29 2.77
CA TRP A 55 11.19 -11.52 2.60
C TRP A 55 10.63 -12.50 1.56
N CYS A 56 9.42 -12.24 1.05
CA CYS A 56 8.75 -13.08 0.05
C CYS A 56 9.15 -12.63 -1.37
N SER A 57 10.06 -13.34 -1.99
CA SER A 57 10.58 -12.97 -3.33
C SER A 57 9.50 -12.88 -4.42
N PRO A 58 8.55 -13.83 -4.57
CA PRO A 58 7.48 -13.69 -5.57
C PRO A 58 6.55 -12.51 -5.25
N CYS A 59 6.25 -12.25 -3.97
CA CYS A 59 5.44 -11.10 -3.56
C CYS A 59 6.06 -9.78 -4.03
N VAL A 60 7.36 -9.61 -3.75
CA VAL A 60 8.10 -8.39 -4.09
C VAL A 60 8.12 -8.11 -5.59
N LYS A 61 8.11 -9.17 -6.42
CA LYS A 61 8.10 -9.04 -7.89
C LYS A 61 6.78 -8.47 -8.41
N GLU A 62 5.65 -8.81 -7.80
CA GLU A 62 4.33 -8.37 -8.27
C GLU A 62 3.89 -7.00 -7.73
N LEU A 63 4.50 -6.49 -6.63
CA LEU A 63 4.10 -5.20 -6.04
C LEU A 63 4.03 -4.03 -7.03
N PRO A 64 4.95 -3.89 -8.02
CA PRO A 64 4.82 -2.84 -9.03
C PRO A 64 3.51 -2.90 -9.84
N TYR A 65 2.91 -4.09 -9.99
CA TYR A 65 1.63 -4.25 -10.68
C TYR A 65 0.48 -3.67 -9.86
N PHE A 66 0.49 -3.91 -8.55
CA PHE A 66 -0.47 -3.33 -7.61
C PHE A 66 -0.34 -1.80 -7.53
N GLU A 67 0.89 -1.26 -7.55
CA GLU A 67 1.12 0.19 -7.61
C GLU A 67 0.59 0.81 -8.91
N SER A 68 0.76 0.11 -10.04
CA SER A 68 0.19 0.51 -11.33
C SER A 68 -1.35 0.55 -11.25
N VAL A 69 -1.98 -0.50 -10.70
CA VAL A 69 -3.43 -0.56 -10.48
C VAL A 69 -3.90 0.55 -9.55
N ASN A 70 -3.22 0.76 -8.43
CA ASN A 70 -3.55 1.83 -7.46
C ASN A 70 -3.57 3.22 -8.12
N LYS A 71 -2.68 3.45 -9.08
CA LYS A 71 -2.60 4.71 -9.83
C LYS A 71 -3.64 4.79 -10.94
N GLU A 72 -3.78 3.72 -11.72
CA GLU A 72 -4.55 3.73 -12.98
C GLU A 72 -6.07 3.59 -12.75
N TYR A 73 -6.47 3.03 -11.60
CA TYR A 73 -7.89 2.73 -11.30
C TYR A 73 -8.43 3.46 -10.06
N ALA A 74 -7.68 4.43 -9.51
CA ALA A 74 -8.10 5.20 -8.33
C ALA A 74 -9.44 5.95 -8.53
N ASP A 75 -9.67 6.47 -9.74
CA ASP A 75 -10.89 7.18 -10.13
C ASP A 75 -12.08 6.24 -10.47
N LYS A 76 -11.85 4.93 -10.42
CA LYS A 76 -12.85 3.88 -10.62
C LYS A 76 -13.23 3.15 -9.33
N ASN A 77 -13.05 3.79 -8.18
CA ASN A 77 -13.31 3.24 -6.85
C ASN A 77 -12.52 1.95 -6.56
N VAL A 78 -11.36 1.75 -7.19
CA VAL A 78 -10.47 0.63 -6.87
C VAL A 78 -9.48 1.06 -5.80
N LYS A 79 -9.48 0.36 -4.67
CA LYS A 79 -8.62 0.61 -3.51
C LYS A 79 -7.63 -0.53 -3.32
N VAL A 80 -6.36 -0.27 -3.58
CA VAL A 80 -5.30 -1.24 -3.31
C VAL A 80 -4.88 -1.16 -1.86
N MET A 81 -4.85 -2.30 -1.18
CA MET A 81 -4.39 -2.48 0.18
C MET A 81 -3.32 -3.56 0.24
N LEU A 82 -2.11 -3.18 0.64
CA LEU A 82 -0.99 -4.09 0.79
C LEU A 82 -0.87 -4.51 2.26
N VAL A 83 -1.25 -5.75 2.55
CA VAL A 83 -1.25 -6.32 3.91
C VAL A 83 0.06 -7.05 4.12
N SER A 84 0.98 -6.40 4.84
CA SER A 84 2.29 -6.97 5.17
C SER A 84 2.17 -8.00 6.30
N LEU A 85 2.79 -9.16 6.11
CA LEU A 85 3.00 -10.21 7.11
C LEU A 85 4.45 -10.20 7.62
N ASP A 86 5.15 -9.06 7.52
CA ASP A 86 6.43 -8.86 8.17
C ASP A 86 6.27 -8.85 9.70
N PHE A 87 7.36 -9.08 10.42
CA PHE A 87 7.33 -8.99 11.88
C PHE A 87 7.31 -7.53 12.35
N PRO A 88 6.52 -7.17 13.40
CA PRO A 88 6.49 -5.82 13.95
C PRO A 88 7.88 -5.26 14.30
N SER A 89 8.78 -6.10 14.80
CA SER A 89 10.18 -5.73 15.10
C SER A 89 11.01 -5.33 13.87
N GLN A 90 10.51 -5.58 12.66
CA GLN A 90 11.20 -5.29 11.40
C GLN A 90 10.60 -4.08 10.66
N ILE A 91 9.60 -3.39 11.22
CA ILE A 91 8.97 -2.22 10.61
C ILE A 91 10.03 -1.16 10.26
N GLU A 92 10.79 -0.72 11.25
CA GLU A 92 11.78 0.36 11.07
C GLU A 92 13.00 -0.09 10.26
N SER A 93 13.44 -1.34 10.44
CA SER A 93 14.70 -1.84 9.85
C SER A 93 14.53 -2.43 8.45
N LYS A 94 13.32 -2.87 8.07
CA LYS A 94 13.08 -3.52 6.77
C LYS A 94 11.88 -2.94 6.03
N LEU A 95 10.67 -2.95 6.63
CA LEU A 95 9.45 -2.61 5.92
C LEU A 95 9.46 -1.15 5.45
N LYS A 96 9.62 -0.18 6.34
CA LYS A 96 9.66 1.25 5.96
C LYS A 96 10.77 1.58 4.95
N PRO A 97 12.03 1.11 5.12
CA PRO A 97 13.07 1.28 4.10
C PRO A 97 12.70 0.68 2.74
N TYR A 98 12.05 -0.50 2.72
CA TYR A 98 11.58 -1.12 1.50
C TYR A 98 10.52 -0.26 0.81
N LEU A 99 9.48 0.19 1.54
CA LEU A 99 8.41 1.04 1.01
C LEU A 99 8.97 2.34 0.42
N LYS A 100 9.92 2.97 1.10
CA LYS A 100 10.60 4.19 0.63
C LYS A 100 11.41 3.93 -0.63
N LYS A 101 12.27 2.91 -0.62
CA LYS A 101 13.15 2.56 -1.74
C LYS A 101 12.37 2.27 -3.02
N ASN A 102 11.24 1.57 -2.91
CA ASN A 102 10.41 1.15 -4.04
C ASN A 102 9.27 2.12 -4.35
N ASN A 103 9.23 3.28 -3.67
CA ASN A 103 8.23 4.34 -3.88
C ASN A 103 6.77 3.82 -3.82
N ILE A 104 6.51 2.87 -2.91
CA ILE A 104 5.18 2.32 -2.69
C ILE A 104 4.23 3.45 -2.24
N LYS A 105 3.09 3.61 -2.90
CA LYS A 105 2.08 4.65 -2.60
C LYS A 105 0.76 4.08 -2.09
N SER A 106 0.49 2.82 -2.40
CA SER A 106 -0.68 2.09 -1.91
C SER A 106 -0.77 2.12 -0.40
N ASN A 107 -1.97 1.93 0.14
CA ASN A 107 -2.17 1.78 1.58
C ASN A 107 -1.48 0.50 2.07
N VAL A 108 -0.61 0.64 3.09
CA VAL A 108 0.13 -0.49 3.68
C VAL A 108 -0.28 -0.65 5.13
N ILE A 109 -0.69 -1.86 5.49
CA ILE A 109 -1.02 -2.27 6.85
C ILE A 109 -0.11 -3.45 7.21
N LEU A 110 0.41 -3.50 8.43
CA LEU A 110 1.06 -4.69 8.97
C LEU A 110 0.05 -5.47 9.79
N LEU A 111 -0.21 -6.70 9.38
CA LEU A 111 -1.11 -7.63 10.09
C LEU A 111 -0.29 -8.45 11.10
N ASP A 112 -0.48 -8.16 12.39
CA ASP A 112 0.15 -8.88 13.50
C ASP A 112 -0.91 -9.65 14.29
N ASP A 113 -1.26 -10.82 13.76
CA ASP A 113 -2.18 -11.75 14.44
C ASP A 113 -1.64 -13.17 14.37
N SER A 114 -1.15 -13.65 15.51
CA SER A 114 -0.57 -15.00 15.63
C SER A 114 -1.59 -16.15 15.46
N LYS A 115 -2.88 -15.85 15.45
CA LYS A 115 -3.95 -16.84 15.34
C LYS A 115 -4.29 -17.15 13.88
N MET A 116 -3.28 -17.40 13.04
CA MET A 116 -3.46 -17.66 11.60
C MET A 116 -4.51 -18.76 11.33
N ASN A 117 -4.53 -19.81 12.11
CA ASN A 117 -5.50 -20.89 11.98
C ASN A 117 -6.97 -20.44 12.18
N LYS A 118 -7.20 -19.25 12.76
CA LYS A 118 -8.54 -18.68 12.95
C LYS A 118 -8.92 -17.68 11.88
N TRP A 119 -7.97 -16.85 11.44
CA TRP A 119 -8.30 -15.78 10.52
C TRP A 119 -8.05 -16.13 9.04
N VAL A 120 -7.07 -16.98 8.71
CA VAL A 120 -6.81 -17.40 7.32
C VAL A 120 -8.06 -17.99 6.65
N PRO A 121 -8.82 -18.92 7.28
CA PRO A 121 -10.04 -19.45 6.69
C PRO A 121 -11.16 -18.40 6.51
N ARG A 122 -11.12 -17.29 7.26
CA ARG A 122 -12.08 -16.19 7.12
C ARG A 122 -11.81 -15.35 5.86
N VAL A 123 -10.56 -15.31 5.39
CA VAL A 123 -10.25 -14.72 4.08
C VAL A 123 -10.65 -15.68 2.97
N SER A 124 -10.29 -16.96 3.09
CA SER A 124 -10.75 -18.00 2.15
C SER A 124 -10.49 -19.38 2.76
N GLU A 125 -11.47 -20.26 2.70
CA GLU A 125 -11.30 -21.67 3.08
C GLU A 125 -10.28 -22.41 2.19
N LYS A 126 -10.00 -21.86 1.01
CA LYS A 126 -9.01 -22.40 0.06
C LYS A 126 -7.58 -21.90 0.34
N TRP A 127 -7.41 -20.96 1.27
CA TRP A 127 -6.10 -20.44 1.58
C TRP A 127 -5.39 -21.27 2.64
N ASP A 128 -4.19 -21.72 2.32
CA ASP A 128 -3.30 -22.43 3.26
C ASP A 128 -2.43 -21.51 4.10
N GLY A 129 -2.55 -20.17 3.91
CA GLY A 129 -1.71 -19.15 4.55
C GLY A 129 -0.43 -18.82 3.79
N GLY A 130 -0.19 -19.43 2.63
CA GLY A 130 0.94 -19.11 1.75
C GLY A 130 0.81 -17.72 1.12
N ILE A 131 1.94 -17.07 0.88
CA ILE A 131 2.02 -15.76 0.21
C ILE A 131 2.93 -15.83 -1.04
N PRO A 132 2.62 -15.01 -2.08
CA PRO A 132 1.57 -14.00 -2.13
C PRO A 132 0.17 -14.61 -2.24
N ALA A 133 -0.80 -13.88 -1.73
CA ALA A 133 -2.21 -14.18 -1.94
C ALA A 133 -2.97 -12.87 -2.14
N THR A 134 -4.00 -12.89 -3.00
CA THR A 134 -4.77 -11.69 -3.30
C THR A 134 -6.26 -11.96 -3.13
N LEU A 135 -6.96 -11.00 -2.50
CA LEU A 135 -8.41 -10.95 -2.43
C LEU A 135 -8.90 -9.73 -3.22
N ILE A 136 -9.79 -9.95 -4.19
CA ILE A 136 -10.51 -8.89 -4.90
C ILE A 136 -11.96 -8.95 -4.48
N VAL A 137 -12.45 -7.91 -3.80
CA VAL A 137 -13.76 -7.94 -3.14
C VAL A 137 -14.49 -6.60 -3.26
N ASN A 138 -15.81 -6.66 -3.47
CA ASN A 138 -16.74 -5.56 -3.35
C ASN A 138 -18.09 -6.08 -2.80
N SER A 139 -19.16 -5.26 -2.86
CA SER A 139 -20.49 -5.64 -2.39
C SER A 139 -21.08 -6.89 -3.06
N SER A 140 -20.63 -7.28 -4.26
CA SER A 140 -21.20 -8.34 -5.08
C SER A 140 -20.22 -9.49 -5.40
N ASN A 141 -18.94 -9.26 -5.21
CA ASN A 141 -17.89 -10.20 -5.62
C ASN A 141 -16.93 -10.46 -4.46
N TYR A 142 -16.48 -11.71 -4.32
CA TYR A 142 -15.48 -12.14 -3.35
C TYR A 142 -14.56 -13.18 -3.99
N ASN A 143 -13.47 -12.73 -4.61
CA ASN A 143 -12.59 -13.58 -5.42
C ASN A 143 -11.21 -13.68 -4.78
N PHE A 144 -10.80 -14.90 -4.45
CA PHE A 144 -9.51 -15.20 -3.82
C PHE A 144 -8.56 -15.91 -4.77
N TYR A 145 -7.30 -15.46 -4.77
CA TYR A 145 -6.23 -15.96 -5.64
C TYR A 145 -4.99 -16.32 -4.81
N PRO A 146 -4.63 -17.60 -4.70
CA PRO A 146 -3.53 -18.08 -3.85
C PRO A 146 -2.15 -18.03 -4.53
N ASN A 147 -2.05 -17.46 -5.74
CA ASN A 147 -0.82 -17.43 -6.54
C ASN A 147 -0.41 -16.01 -6.87
N PRO A 148 0.89 -15.77 -7.18
CA PRO A 148 1.33 -14.48 -7.68
C PRO A 148 0.66 -14.14 -9.01
N PHE A 149 0.40 -12.87 -9.23
CA PHE A 149 -0.12 -12.34 -10.48
C PHE A 149 0.98 -11.89 -11.43
N GLU A 150 0.72 -12.06 -12.74
CA GLU A 150 1.30 -11.20 -13.77
C GLU A 150 0.37 -9.97 -13.96
N LYS A 151 0.94 -8.87 -14.50
CA LYS A 151 0.22 -7.58 -14.58
C LYS A 151 -1.11 -7.68 -15.34
N GLU A 152 -1.08 -8.30 -16.50
CA GLU A 152 -2.23 -8.43 -17.39
C GLU A 152 -3.34 -9.28 -16.77
N GLU A 153 -2.95 -10.31 -16.03
CA GLU A 153 -3.88 -11.17 -15.30
C GLU A 153 -4.56 -10.39 -14.17
N LEU A 154 -3.79 -9.68 -13.33
CA LEU A 154 -4.33 -8.85 -12.24
C LEU A 154 -5.36 -7.84 -12.77
N VAL A 155 -5.02 -7.12 -13.84
CA VAL A 155 -5.92 -6.15 -14.47
C VAL A 155 -7.18 -6.83 -14.99
N THR A 156 -7.05 -7.99 -15.64
CA THR A 156 -8.18 -8.75 -16.17
C THR A 156 -9.15 -9.15 -15.06
N GLU A 157 -8.64 -9.65 -13.92
CA GLU A 157 -9.49 -10.07 -12.80
C GLU A 157 -10.19 -8.87 -12.12
N ILE A 158 -9.50 -7.72 -12.02
CA ILE A 158 -10.12 -6.48 -11.52
C ILE A 158 -11.26 -6.02 -12.45
N LEU A 159 -11.02 -6.02 -13.77
CA LEU A 159 -12.03 -5.58 -14.74
C LEU A 159 -13.29 -6.44 -14.75
N LYS A 160 -13.20 -7.73 -14.40
CA LYS A 160 -14.39 -8.61 -14.23
C LYS A 160 -15.26 -8.22 -13.04
N VAL A 161 -14.68 -7.51 -12.06
CA VAL A 161 -15.36 -7.15 -10.80
C VAL A 161 -15.98 -5.75 -10.89
N ILE A 162 -15.34 -4.82 -11.63
CA ILE A 162 -15.77 -3.41 -11.71
C ILE A 162 -16.67 -3.09 -12.92
N ASN A 163 -16.82 -4.01 -13.88
CA ASN A 163 -17.72 -3.90 -15.04
C ASN A 163 -18.99 -4.74 -14.80
#